data_bcdc9c37940d6e26a38bfda63749585b
#
_entry.id   bcdc9c37940d6e26a38bfda63749585b
#
_cell.length_a   1.000
_cell.length_b   1.000
_cell.length_c   1.000
_cell.angle_alpha   90.00
_cell.angle_beta   90.00
_cell.angle_gamma   90.00
#
_symmetry.space_group_name_H-M   'P 1'
#
loop_
_entity.id
_entity.type
_entity.pdbx_description
1 polymer ?
#
loop_
_entity_poly.entity_id
_entity_poly.type
_entity_poly.pdbx_seq_one_letter_code
_entity_poly.pdbx_strand_id
1 'polypeptide(L)'
;MNDQGSVIGIEHIEELCNFGVNNILKHHKNLLDTKKIELIHGDGRKGCKEKAPFDCIHVGAAAMNPPQEYLDQLKVGGRLVMPLGPQGDQYIYSIDKLPNGKFKSMKGLSVRYVALTDEKNQRKGNN
;
A
#
# COMPACT_ATOMS: atom_id res chain seq x y z
N MET A 1 -14.53 -0.22 -6.72
CA MET A 1 -14.18 -1.65 -6.91
C MET A 1 -15.44 -2.42 -7.29
N ASN A 2 -15.36 -3.27 -8.28
CA ASN A 2 -16.51 -4.09 -8.69
C ASN A 2 -16.58 -5.40 -7.87
N ASP A 3 -17.62 -6.22 -8.10
CA ASP A 3 -17.82 -7.45 -7.35
C ASP A 3 -16.73 -8.51 -7.56
N GLN A 4 -15.93 -8.36 -8.63
CA GLN A 4 -14.82 -9.27 -8.95
C GLN A 4 -13.49 -8.80 -8.39
N GLY A 5 -13.44 -7.58 -7.87
CA GLY A 5 -12.24 -7.03 -7.29
C GLY A 5 -11.95 -7.57 -5.89
N SER A 6 -10.69 -7.45 -5.47
CA SER A 6 -10.27 -7.77 -4.12
C SER A 6 -9.25 -6.74 -3.63
N VAL A 7 -9.17 -6.60 -2.31
CA VAL A 7 -8.23 -5.68 -1.65
C VAL A 7 -7.38 -6.46 -0.66
N ILE A 8 -6.07 -6.21 -0.69
CA ILE A 8 -5.13 -6.79 0.27
C ILE A 8 -4.48 -5.65 1.02
N GLY A 9 -4.62 -5.65 2.34
CA GLY A 9 -3.94 -4.72 3.22
C GLY A 9 -2.80 -5.41 3.94
N ILE A 10 -1.69 -4.70 4.15
CA ILE A 10 -0.54 -5.23 4.87
C ILE A 10 -0.24 -4.31 6.04
N GLU A 11 -0.12 -4.89 7.23
CA GLU A 11 0.25 -4.20 8.47
C GLU A 11 1.34 -4.99 9.16
N HIS A 12 2.44 -4.34 9.55
CA HIS A 12 3.54 -5.02 10.20
C HIS A 12 3.44 -5.05 11.74
N ILE A 13 2.48 -4.38 12.32
CA ILE A 13 2.18 -4.48 13.74
C ILE A 13 0.97 -5.41 13.91
N GLU A 14 1.20 -6.58 14.51
CA GLU A 14 0.18 -7.63 14.60
C GLU A 14 -1.09 -7.16 15.29
N GLU A 15 -0.97 -6.41 16.36
CA GLU A 15 -2.12 -5.89 17.12
C GLU A 15 -2.99 -4.96 16.26
N LEU A 16 -2.37 -4.15 15.41
CA LEU A 16 -3.09 -3.26 14.49
C LEU A 16 -3.75 -4.05 13.36
N CYS A 17 -3.11 -5.10 12.87
CA CYS A 17 -3.71 -5.99 11.90
C CYS A 17 -4.97 -6.65 12.45
N ASN A 18 -4.90 -7.19 13.66
CA ASN A 18 -6.04 -7.80 14.33
C ASN A 18 -7.16 -6.79 14.60
N PHE A 19 -6.80 -5.58 14.99
CA PHE A 19 -7.76 -4.48 15.18
C PHE A 19 -8.49 -4.16 13.88
N GLY A 20 -7.77 -4.13 12.76
CA GLY A 20 -8.36 -3.91 11.45
C GLY A 20 -9.33 -5.02 11.04
N VAL A 21 -8.96 -6.28 11.25
CA VAL A 21 -9.83 -7.43 10.99
C VAL A 21 -11.10 -7.33 11.82
N ASN A 22 -10.98 -7.01 13.11
CA ASN A 22 -12.13 -6.88 13.99
C ASN A 22 -13.07 -5.76 13.56
N ASN A 23 -12.53 -4.64 13.08
CA ASN A 23 -13.34 -3.55 12.56
C ASN A 23 -14.11 -3.94 11.30
N ILE A 24 -13.49 -4.71 10.40
CA ILE A 24 -14.17 -5.21 9.21
C ILE A 24 -15.27 -6.21 9.60
N LEU A 25 -15.00 -7.08 10.58
CA LEU A 25 -15.97 -8.07 11.05
C LEU A 25 -17.25 -7.43 11.59
N LYS A 26 -17.19 -6.22 12.14
CA LYS A 26 -18.35 -5.53 12.69
C LYS A 26 -19.43 -5.24 11.64
N HIS A 27 -19.04 -4.93 10.40
CA HIS A 27 -19.96 -4.46 9.38
C HIS A 27 -19.80 -5.11 8.02
N HIS A 28 -18.66 -5.77 7.78
CA HIS A 28 -18.28 -6.27 6.45
C HIS A 28 -17.71 -7.69 6.50
N LYS A 29 -18.24 -8.53 7.39
CA LYS A 29 -17.76 -9.90 7.56
C LYS A 29 -17.77 -10.69 6.25
N ASN A 30 -18.77 -10.50 5.43
CA ASN A 30 -18.90 -11.20 4.15
C ASN A 30 -17.73 -10.94 3.21
N LEU A 31 -17.11 -9.75 3.29
CA LEU A 31 -15.94 -9.41 2.46
C LEU A 31 -14.70 -10.19 2.89
N LEU A 32 -14.55 -10.46 4.20
CA LEU A 32 -13.47 -11.32 4.71
C LEU A 32 -13.73 -12.78 4.39
N ASP A 33 -14.96 -13.25 4.59
CA ASP A 33 -15.33 -14.66 4.37
C ASP A 33 -15.16 -15.07 2.90
N THR A 34 -15.43 -14.15 1.97
CA THR A 34 -15.29 -14.39 0.53
C THR A 34 -13.90 -14.00 0.00
N LYS A 35 -13.00 -13.57 0.87
CA LYS A 35 -11.64 -13.12 0.55
C LYS A 35 -11.60 -11.93 -0.42
N LYS A 36 -12.64 -11.12 -0.44
CA LYS A 36 -12.62 -9.85 -1.18
C LYS A 36 -11.78 -8.81 -0.47
N ILE A 37 -11.64 -8.93 0.86
CA ILE A 37 -10.71 -8.14 1.67
C ILE A 37 -9.87 -9.12 2.49
N GLU A 38 -8.56 -8.99 2.40
CA GLU A 38 -7.62 -9.74 3.24
C GLU A 38 -6.70 -8.74 3.93
N LEU A 39 -6.47 -8.94 5.23
CA LEU A 39 -5.45 -8.20 5.99
C LEU A 39 -4.36 -9.17 6.37
N ILE A 40 -3.13 -8.82 6.02
CA ILE A 40 -1.96 -9.67 6.21
C ILE A 40 -1.01 -8.99 7.20
N HIS A 41 -0.58 -9.75 8.22
CA HIS A 41 0.52 -9.33 9.09
C HIS A 41 1.83 -9.58 8.33
N GLY A 42 2.53 -8.51 7.99
CA GLY A 42 3.77 -8.61 7.24
C GLY A 42 4.47 -7.28 7.06
N ASP A 43 5.60 -7.30 6.38
CA ASP A 43 6.37 -6.11 6.07
C ASP A 43 5.88 -5.49 4.76
N GLY A 44 5.18 -4.35 4.86
CA GLY A 44 4.62 -3.67 3.69
C GLY A 44 5.66 -3.21 2.68
N ARG A 45 6.93 -3.05 3.08
CA ARG A 45 7.99 -2.66 2.13
C ARG A 45 8.22 -3.70 1.04
N LYS A 46 7.87 -4.95 1.32
CA LYS A 46 8.05 -6.08 0.38
C LYS A 46 6.84 -6.27 -0.53
N GLY A 47 5.73 -5.59 -0.28
CA GLY A 47 4.49 -5.81 -0.98
C GLY A 47 3.94 -7.21 -0.72
N CYS A 48 3.29 -7.79 -1.71
CA CYS A 48 2.72 -9.13 -1.62
C CYS A 48 2.89 -9.84 -2.95
N LYS A 49 4.06 -10.43 -3.18
CA LYS A 49 4.39 -11.12 -4.45
C LYS A 49 3.43 -12.24 -4.78
N GLU A 50 2.92 -12.92 -3.76
CA GLU A 50 2.06 -14.09 -3.93
C GLU A 50 0.72 -13.76 -4.58
N LYS A 51 0.27 -12.52 -4.43
CA LYS A 51 -1.00 -12.05 -4.98
C LYS A 51 -0.82 -11.09 -6.15
N ALA A 52 0.43 -10.74 -6.50
CA ALA A 52 0.73 -9.86 -7.63
C ALA A 52 0.40 -10.53 -8.98
N PRO A 53 0.21 -9.77 -10.06
CA PRO A 53 0.29 -8.31 -10.12
C PRO A 53 -0.99 -7.62 -9.65
N PHE A 54 -0.86 -6.34 -9.31
CA PHE A 54 -1.97 -5.53 -8.80
C PHE A 54 -2.37 -4.45 -9.81
N ASP A 55 -3.67 -4.18 -9.89
CA ASP A 55 -4.21 -3.08 -10.70
C ASP A 55 -3.91 -1.71 -10.07
N CYS A 56 -3.92 -1.65 -8.74
CA CYS A 56 -3.66 -0.44 -7.99
C CYS A 56 -2.94 -0.78 -6.70
N ILE A 57 -1.90 0.01 -6.39
CA ILE A 57 -1.18 -0.08 -5.12
C ILE A 57 -1.24 1.29 -4.47
N HIS A 58 -1.76 1.34 -3.24
CA HIS A 58 -1.81 2.56 -2.44
C HIS A 58 -0.93 2.39 -1.21
N VAL A 59 -0.02 3.33 -0.98
CA VAL A 59 0.91 3.29 0.15
C VAL A 59 0.69 4.52 1.01
N GLY A 60 0.41 4.31 2.29
CA GLY A 60 0.16 5.37 3.26
C GLY A 60 1.40 5.76 4.07
N ALA A 61 2.58 5.59 3.51
CA ALA A 61 3.84 5.99 4.13
C ALA A 61 4.79 6.49 3.05
N ALA A 62 5.69 7.41 3.40
CA ALA A 62 6.56 8.09 2.44
C ALA A 62 7.88 7.37 2.24
N ALA A 63 8.44 7.51 1.04
CA ALA A 63 9.80 7.10 0.70
C ALA A 63 10.44 8.17 -0.18
N MET A 64 11.76 8.11 -0.34
CA MET A 64 12.45 9.05 -1.25
C MET A 64 12.14 8.70 -2.70
N ASN A 65 12.11 7.41 -3.01
CA ASN A 65 11.80 6.88 -4.34
C ASN A 65 10.82 5.72 -4.20
N PRO A 66 10.03 5.40 -5.25
CA PRO A 66 9.17 4.24 -5.20
C PRO A 66 9.98 2.96 -5.02
N PRO A 67 9.65 2.11 -4.04
CA PRO A 67 10.34 0.82 -3.92
C PRO A 67 10.18 -0.02 -5.18
N GLN A 68 11.26 -0.68 -5.59
CA GLN A 68 11.25 -1.50 -6.80
C GLN A 68 10.24 -2.64 -6.70
N GLU A 69 10.05 -3.18 -5.50
CA GLU A 69 9.09 -4.24 -5.23
C GLU A 69 7.67 -3.84 -5.64
N TYR A 70 7.28 -2.58 -5.39
CA TYR A 70 5.95 -2.10 -5.77
C TYR A 70 5.81 -1.96 -7.27
N LEU A 71 6.85 -1.44 -7.94
CA LEU A 71 6.85 -1.29 -9.39
C LEU A 71 6.78 -2.65 -10.09
N ASP A 72 7.51 -3.63 -9.56
CA ASP A 72 7.52 -4.99 -10.10
C ASP A 72 6.16 -5.69 -9.92
N GLN A 73 5.46 -5.38 -8.84
CA GLN A 73 4.17 -5.99 -8.53
C GLN A 73 2.98 -5.26 -9.14
N LEU A 74 3.23 -4.14 -9.79
CA LEU A 74 2.19 -3.38 -10.47
C LEU A 74 1.92 -3.98 -11.85
N LYS A 75 0.63 -4.18 -12.15
CA LYS A 75 0.21 -4.67 -13.45
C LYS A 75 0.45 -3.61 -14.53
N VAL A 76 0.74 -4.04 -15.75
CA VAL A 76 0.75 -3.13 -16.91
C VAL A 76 -0.64 -2.49 -17.03
N GLY A 77 -0.68 -1.17 -17.09
CA GLY A 77 -1.93 -0.41 -17.01
C GLY A 77 -2.34 -0.08 -15.58
N GLY A 78 -1.62 -0.58 -14.58
CA GLY A 78 -1.90 -0.30 -13.18
C GLY A 78 -1.30 1.00 -12.68
N ARG A 79 -1.70 1.41 -11.48
CA ARG A 79 -1.29 2.68 -10.87
C ARG A 79 -0.84 2.48 -9.44
N LEU A 80 0.33 3.05 -9.12
CA LEU A 80 0.84 3.18 -7.76
C LEU A 80 0.60 4.61 -7.28
N VAL A 81 0.04 4.78 -6.09
CA VAL A 81 -0.16 6.09 -5.46
C VAL A 81 0.54 6.07 -4.12
N MET A 82 1.50 6.97 -3.92
CA MET A 82 2.22 7.08 -2.67
C MET A 82 2.89 8.44 -2.49
N PRO A 83 3.13 8.85 -1.23
CA PRO A 83 3.91 10.06 -0.98
C PRO A 83 5.40 9.79 -1.20
N LEU A 84 6.08 10.73 -1.88
CA LEU A 84 7.51 10.67 -2.14
C LEU A 84 8.17 11.98 -1.76
N GLY A 85 9.39 11.90 -1.27
CA GLY A 85 10.21 13.05 -0.93
C GLY A 85 10.73 13.00 0.50
N PRO A 86 11.68 13.92 0.84
CA PRO A 86 12.19 14.01 2.20
C PRO A 86 11.14 14.56 3.15
N GLN A 87 11.32 14.31 4.44
CA GLN A 87 10.42 14.82 5.47
C GLN A 87 10.33 16.34 5.35
N GLY A 88 9.10 16.87 5.31
CA GLY A 88 8.84 18.29 5.14
C GLY A 88 8.74 18.77 3.70
N ASP A 89 9.03 17.87 2.72
CA ASP A 89 8.93 18.20 1.30
C ASP A 89 8.43 16.98 0.51
N GLN A 90 7.24 16.53 0.86
CA GLN A 90 6.61 15.35 0.27
C GLN A 90 5.42 15.72 -0.57
N TYR A 91 5.22 14.97 -1.65
CA TYR A 91 4.06 15.11 -2.53
C TYR A 91 3.49 13.73 -2.84
N ILE A 92 2.19 13.66 -3.04
CA ILE A 92 1.55 12.45 -3.55
C ILE A 92 1.93 12.32 -5.02
N TYR A 93 2.44 11.15 -5.39
CA TYR A 93 2.72 10.80 -6.78
C TYR A 93 1.80 9.69 -7.24
N SER A 94 1.33 9.81 -8.49
CA SER A 94 0.67 8.74 -9.21
C SER A 94 1.62 8.22 -10.26
N ILE A 95 1.90 6.92 -10.24
CA ILE A 95 2.85 6.28 -11.16
C ILE A 95 2.12 5.20 -11.93
N ASP A 96 2.04 5.36 -13.24
CA ASP A 96 1.36 4.42 -14.13
C ASP A 96 2.38 3.55 -14.85
N LYS A 97 2.13 2.24 -14.89
CA LYS A 97 2.97 1.30 -15.64
C LYS A 97 2.44 1.20 -17.06
N LEU A 98 3.25 1.60 -18.01
CA LEU A 98 2.90 1.66 -19.43
C LEU A 98 3.09 0.31 -20.12
N PRO A 99 2.43 0.09 -21.31
CA PRO A 99 2.56 -1.19 -22.02
C PRO A 99 3.99 -1.58 -22.41
N ASN A 100 4.89 -0.61 -22.56
CA ASN A 100 6.29 -0.87 -22.89
C ASN A 100 7.15 -1.16 -21.64
N GLY A 101 6.54 -1.29 -20.45
CA GLY A 101 7.24 -1.51 -19.19
C GLY A 101 7.83 -0.25 -18.55
N LYS A 102 7.71 0.89 -19.19
CA LYS A 102 8.13 2.17 -18.63
C LYS A 102 7.07 2.72 -17.69
N PHE A 103 7.42 3.77 -16.94
CA PHE A 103 6.54 4.38 -15.95
C PHE A 103 6.31 5.84 -16.26
N LYS A 104 5.08 6.31 -16.02
CA LYS A 104 4.71 7.71 -16.13
C LYS A 104 4.33 8.22 -14.75
N SER A 105 5.04 9.24 -14.27
CA SER A 105 4.79 9.81 -12.95
C SER A 105 4.07 11.14 -13.05
N MET A 106 3.12 11.37 -12.14
CA MET A 106 2.44 12.66 -11.99
C MET A 106 2.54 13.10 -10.54
N LYS A 107 3.06 14.32 -10.34
CA LYS A 107 3.18 14.94 -9.03
C LYS A 107 1.84 15.58 -8.65
N GLY A 108 1.36 15.26 -7.45
CA GLY A 108 0.10 15.79 -6.93
C GLY A 108 0.30 16.76 -5.77
N LEU A 109 -0.58 16.66 -4.79
CA LEU A 109 -0.63 17.59 -3.65
C LEU A 109 0.54 17.41 -2.69
N SER A 110 0.95 18.50 -2.04
CA SER A 110 1.89 18.48 -0.93
C SER A 110 1.23 17.81 0.28
N VAL A 111 1.99 16.93 0.94
CA VAL A 111 1.47 16.12 2.06
C VAL A 111 2.54 15.94 3.13
N ARG A 112 2.13 15.38 4.28
CA ARG A 112 3.03 14.97 5.34
C ARG A 112 2.68 13.55 5.75
N TYR A 113 3.63 12.63 5.59
CA TYR A 113 3.49 11.23 5.98
C TYR A 113 4.71 10.79 6.77
N VAL A 114 4.52 9.80 7.64
CA VAL A 114 5.64 9.10 8.28
C VAL A 114 6.37 8.27 7.22
N ALA A 115 7.67 8.07 7.43
CA ALA A 115 8.48 7.29 6.51
C ALA A 115 8.08 5.80 6.55
N LEU A 116 8.15 5.16 5.40
CA LEU A 116 8.01 3.71 5.28
C LEU A 116 9.18 3.06 6.03
N THR A 117 8.87 2.20 7.00
CA THR A 117 9.87 1.70 7.93
C THR A 117 9.51 0.30 8.45
N ASP A 118 10.36 -0.25 9.32
CA ASP A 118 10.10 -1.52 10.00
C ASP A 118 9.24 -1.32 11.25
N GLU A 119 8.78 -2.44 11.82
CA GLU A 119 7.91 -2.43 13.00
C GLU A 119 8.54 -1.70 14.19
N LYS A 120 9.83 -1.97 14.46
CA LYS A 120 10.54 -1.39 15.59
C LYS A 120 10.57 0.14 15.53
N ASN A 121 10.89 0.67 14.38
CA ASN A 121 10.96 2.12 14.16
C ASN A 121 9.57 2.75 14.15
N GLN A 122 8.57 2.06 13.63
CA GLN A 122 7.19 2.54 13.68
C GLN A 122 6.68 2.63 15.11
N ARG A 123 6.96 1.64 15.95
CA ARG A 123 6.57 1.67 17.37
C ARG A 123 7.22 2.83 18.11
N LYS A 124 8.47 3.16 17.81
CA LYS A 124 9.16 4.32 18.37
C LYS A 124 8.52 5.64 17.93
N GLY A 125 8.15 5.75 16.66
CA GLY A 125 7.51 6.95 16.13
C GLY A 125 6.11 7.19 16.69
N ASN A 126 5.45 6.15 17.19
CA ASN A 126 4.11 6.23 17.76
C ASN A 126 4.10 6.57 19.27
N ASN A 127 5.27 6.67 19.86
CA ASN A 127 5.42 7.09 21.25
C ASN A 127 5.62 8.61 21.33
#